data_7e4796feae432c9df7056623e5c24a3b
#
_entry.id   7e4796feae432c9df7056623e5c24a3b
#
_cell.length_a   1.000
_cell.length_b   1.000
_cell.length_c   1.000
_cell.angle_alpha   90.00
_cell.angle_beta   90.00
_cell.angle_gamma   90.00
#
_symmetry.space_group_name_H-M   'P 1'
#
loop_
_entity.id
_entity.type
_entity.pdbx_description
1 polymer ?
#
loop_
_entity_poly.entity_id
_entity_poly.type
_entity_poly.pdbx_seq_one_letter_code
_entity_poly.pdbx_strand_id
1 'polypeptide(L)'
;MKKYIVLVVTTLILTGLAGCSMTKNRYNHYGVVKYLENKYDDKFEYYETYGGTLFDSDSWKKFICTSEKYPGKQISVIYDVNHDAYHDNYLDIKYAHQVDELIDSMLLEVFEDDPYYFIHYEGADHSGSASQYDADTTFEEYIAEKHIYLAAYVKSDKSNEEIESKLKEQILKNGIFCSWIDLSFVEEFDKERMNDSSYIKEVVSQEPELRFYSAKMKDNKTFTDCNWEE
;
A
#
# COMPACT_ATOMS: atom_id res chain seq x y z
N MET A 1 -17.45 60.39 7.54
CA MET A 1 -17.67 59.12 8.23
C MET A 1 -18.46 58.09 7.38
N LYS A 2 -19.57 58.39 6.74
CA LYS A 2 -20.35 57.38 5.93
C LYS A 2 -19.57 56.72 4.78
N LYS A 3 -18.63 57.42 4.11
CA LYS A 3 -17.82 56.89 3.00
C LYS A 3 -16.82 55.84 3.44
N TYR A 4 -16.26 55.93 4.63
CA TYR A 4 -15.29 54.96 5.16
C TYR A 4 -15.96 53.66 5.65
N ILE A 5 -17.19 53.75 6.16
CA ILE A 5 -17.97 52.59 6.59
C ILE A 5 -18.30 51.72 5.40
N VAL A 6 -18.71 52.29 4.25
CA VAL A 6 -19.00 51.54 3.03
C VAL A 6 -17.77 50.86 2.49
N LEU A 7 -16.59 51.48 2.52
CA LEU A 7 -15.33 50.90 2.05
C LEU A 7 -14.92 49.69 2.90
N VAL A 8 -15.00 49.79 4.24
CA VAL A 8 -14.66 48.71 5.16
C VAL A 8 -15.60 47.51 5.01
N VAL A 9 -16.90 47.74 4.85
CA VAL A 9 -17.89 46.66 4.65
C VAL A 9 -17.66 45.95 3.31
N THR A 10 -17.35 46.69 2.24
CA THR A 10 -17.09 46.13 0.91
C THR A 10 -15.82 45.27 0.91
N THR A 11 -14.77 45.71 1.64
CA THR A 11 -13.51 44.93 1.78
C THR A 11 -13.72 43.65 2.57
N LEU A 12 -14.52 43.67 3.64
CA LEU A 12 -14.87 42.51 4.44
C LEU A 12 -15.68 41.47 3.66
N ILE A 13 -16.60 41.91 2.80
CA ILE A 13 -17.40 41.02 1.94
C ILE A 13 -16.51 40.37 0.87
N LEU A 14 -15.60 41.12 0.26
CA LEU A 14 -14.68 40.60 -0.75
C LEU A 14 -13.64 39.56 -0.16
N THR A 15 -13.19 39.76 1.06
CA THR A 15 -12.30 38.79 1.74
C THR A 15 -13.07 37.55 2.20
N GLY A 16 -14.33 37.68 2.60
CA GLY A 16 -15.19 36.55 2.97
C GLY A 16 -15.54 35.66 1.78
N LEU A 17 -15.74 36.25 0.58
CA LEU A 17 -16.03 35.47 -0.63
C LEU A 17 -14.81 34.76 -1.23
N ALA A 18 -13.60 35.31 -1.04
CA ALA A 18 -12.36 34.66 -1.47
C ALA A 18 -11.99 33.44 -0.59
N GLY A 19 -12.33 33.48 0.72
CA GLY A 19 -12.09 32.37 1.64
C GLY A 19 -12.97 31.15 1.39
N CYS A 20 -14.22 31.34 0.92
CA CYS A 20 -15.14 30.20 0.64
C CYS A 20 -14.84 29.47 -0.66
N SER A 21 -14.12 30.04 -1.62
CA SER A 21 -13.82 29.38 -2.88
C SER A 21 -12.58 28.49 -2.83
N MET A 22 -11.64 28.76 -1.92
CA MET A 22 -10.44 27.94 -1.77
C MET A 22 -10.70 26.59 -1.09
N THR A 23 -11.65 26.50 -0.17
CA THR A 23 -11.97 25.23 0.52
C THR A 23 -12.77 24.27 -0.37
N LYS A 24 -13.60 24.78 -1.29
CA LYS A 24 -14.39 23.93 -2.18
C LYS A 24 -13.58 23.17 -3.24
N ASN A 25 -12.40 23.66 -3.62
CA ASN A 25 -11.56 23.03 -4.66
C ASN A 25 -10.71 21.87 -4.17
N ARG A 26 -10.47 21.75 -2.87
CA ARG A 26 -9.68 20.65 -2.30
C ARG A 26 -10.41 19.29 -2.27
N TYR A 27 -11.75 19.32 -2.26
CA TYR A 27 -12.59 18.13 -2.17
C TYR A 27 -13.04 17.57 -3.53
N ASN A 28 -12.58 18.13 -4.62
CA ASN A 28 -12.98 17.69 -5.95
C ASN A 28 -11.84 17.00 -6.70
N HIS A 29 -12.18 16.30 -7.76
CA HIS A 29 -11.24 15.60 -8.62
C HIS A 29 -10.10 16.49 -9.18
N TYR A 30 -10.33 17.78 -9.39
CA TYR A 30 -9.28 18.71 -9.85
C TYR A 30 -8.18 18.90 -8.78
N GLY A 31 -8.58 18.95 -7.51
CA GLY A 31 -7.64 19.07 -6.39
C GLY A 31 -6.73 17.84 -6.30
N VAL A 32 -7.30 16.65 -6.49
CA VAL A 32 -6.58 15.37 -6.46
C VAL A 32 -5.61 15.24 -7.63
N VAL A 33 -6.07 15.49 -8.86
CA VAL A 33 -5.20 15.45 -10.05
C VAL A 33 -4.05 16.43 -9.90
N LYS A 34 -4.34 17.67 -9.50
CA LYS A 34 -3.30 18.68 -9.25
C LYS A 34 -2.32 18.30 -8.15
N TYR A 35 -2.79 17.64 -7.09
CA TYR A 35 -1.91 17.10 -6.05
C TYR A 35 -0.91 16.09 -6.64
N LEU A 36 -1.40 15.11 -7.40
CA LEU A 36 -0.56 14.08 -8.03
C LEU A 36 0.42 14.71 -9.03
N GLU A 37 -0.04 15.60 -9.92
CA GLU A 37 0.82 16.28 -10.91
C GLU A 37 1.88 17.19 -10.26
N ASN A 38 1.55 17.83 -9.13
CA ASN A 38 2.53 18.64 -8.40
C ASN A 38 3.56 17.80 -7.65
N LYS A 39 3.18 16.58 -7.23
CA LYS A 39 4.04 15.68 -6.46
C LYS A 39 4.90 14.82 -7.38
N TYR A 40 4.35 14.37 -8.52
CA TYR A 40 5.01 13.46 -9.43
C TYR A 40 5.16 14.08 -10.82
N ASP A 41 6.27 13.83 -11.48
CA ASP A 41 6.48 14.22 -12.87
C ASP A 41 5.74 13.25 -13.82
N ASP A 42 4.40 13.29 -13.77
CA ASP A 42 3.50 12.43 -14.54
C ASP A 42 2.18 13.16 -14.81
N LYS A 43 1.35 12.63 -15.72
CA LYS A 43 0.01 13.14 -15.99
C LYS A 43 -1.03 12.17 -15.52
N PHE A 44 -2.09 12.72 -14.94
CA PHE A 44 -3.14 11.96 -14.30
C PHE A 44 -4.50 12.35 -14.83
N GLU A 45 -5.37 11.34 -14.98
CA GLU A 45 -6.77 11.52 -15.26
C GLU A 45 -7.61 10.97 -14.11
N TYR A 46 -8.61 11.74 -13.70
CA TYR A 46 -9.59 11.29 -12.72
C TYR A 46 -10.50 10.22 -13.33
N TYR A 47 -10.74 9.16 -12.61
CA TYR A 47 -11.61 8.08 -13.02
C TYR A 47 -12.91 8.05 -12.20
N GLU A 48 -12.82 7.90 -10.86
CA GLU A 48 -13.99 7.80 -9.98
C GLU A 48 -13.70 8.21 -8.53
N THR A 49 -14.76 8.36 -7.73
CA THR A 49 -14.67 8.64 -6.28
C THR A 49 -15.51 7.64 -5.50
N TYR A 50 -14.96 7.16 -4.39
CA TYR A 50 -15.64 6.32 -3.41
C TYR A 50 -15.72 7.03 -2.06
N GLY A 51 -16.84 6.80 -1.33
CA GLY A 51 -17.08 7.38 -0.02
C GLY A 51 -17.57 8.83 -0.04
N GLY A 52 -17.96 9.33 1.11
CA GLY A 52 -18.37 10.72 1.31
C GLY A 52 -19.72 11.06 0.71
N THR A 53 -20.75 10.26 0.98
CA THR A 53 -22.15 10.72 0.75
C THR A 53 -22.49 11.82 1.75
N LEU A 54 -23.51 12.63 1.44
CA LEU A 54 -23.97 13.74 2.31
C LEU A 54 -24.37 13.30 3.74
N PHE A 55 -24.45 12.00 3.98
CA PHE A 55 -24.88 11.38 5.24
C PHE A 55 -23.77 10.55 5.92
N ASP A 56 -22.60 10.38 5.28
CA ASP A 56 -21.46 9.68 5.85
C ASP A 56 -20.64 10.65 6.70
N SER A 57 -20.45 10.27 7.96
CA SER A 57 -19.53 10.93 8.90
C SER A 57 -18.06 10.63 8.57
N ASP A 58 -17.79 10.18 7.35
CA ASP A 58 -16.49 9.67 6.95
C ASP A 58 -15.44 10.79 6.90
N SER A 59 -14.43 10.59 7.71
CA SER A 59 -13.26 11.45 7.79
C SER A 59 -12.32 11.33 6.58
N TRP A 60 -12.68 10.52 5.57
CA TRP A 60 -11.86 10.29 4.38
C TRP A 60 -12.69 10.18 3.10
N LYS A 61 -12.05 10.45 1.96
CA LYS A 61 -12.58 10.24 0.60
C LYS A 61 -11.52 9.56 -0.24
N LYS A 62 -11.92 8.52 -0.96
CA LYS A 62 -11.05 7.80 -1.88
C LYS A 62 -11.35 8.21 -3.32
N PHE A 63 -10.32 8.59 -4.03
CA PHE A 63 -10.35 8.93 -5.45
C PHE A 63 -9.51 7.91 -6.22
N ILE A 64 -9.96 7.54 -7.40
CA ILE A 64 -9.20 6.73 -8.33
C ILE A 64 -8.80 7.60 -9.51
N CYS A 65 -7.52 7.56 -9.82
CA CYS A 65 -6.92 8.21 -10.99
C CYS A 65 -6.18 7.17 -11.84
N THR A 66 -5.92 7.53 -13.09
CA THR A 66 -5.02 6.78 -13.98
C THR A 66 -3.79 7.63 -14.27
N SER A 67 -2.69 7.01 -14.67
CA SER A 67 -1.41 7.63 -14.96
C SER A 67 -1.00 7.35 -16.40
N GLU A 68 -0.37 8.33 -17.09
CA GLU A 68 0.20 8.09 -18.41
C GLU A 68 1.42 7.16 -18.35
N LYS A 69 2.24 7.24 -17.29
CA LYS A 69 3.44 6.40 -17.14
C LYS A 69 3.12 4.93 -16.83
N TYR A 70 1.96 4.70 -16.18
CA TYR A 70 1.54 3.35 -15.76
C TYR A 70 0.16 3.00 -16.32
N PRO A 71 0.02 2.81 -17.66
CA PRO A 71 -1.27 2.56 -18.29
C PRO A 71 -1.92 1.29 -17.76
N GLY A 72 -3.22 1.38 -17.50
CA GLY A 72 -4.02 0.27 -16.95
C GLY A 72 -3.88 0.06 -15.44
N LYS A 73 -3.03 0.83 -14.76
CA LYS A 73 -2.95 0.81 -13.29
C LYS A 73 -3.82 1.91 -12.69
N GLN A 74 -4.44 1.61 -11.55
CA GLN A 74 -5.28 2.55 -10.81
C GLN A 74 -4.48 3.17 -9.66
N ILE A 75 -4.39 4.50 -9.68
CA ILE A 75 -3.80 5.27 -8.59
C ILE A 75 -4.92 5.59 -7.59
N SER A 76 -4.80 5.06 -6.40
CA SER A 76 -5.70 5.34 -5.27
C SER A 76 -5.19 6.54 -4.49
N VAL A 77 -6.02 7.55 -4.32
CA VAL A 77 -5.71 8.72 -3.50
C VAL A 77 -6.77 8.85 -2.41
N ILE A 78 -6.34 8.83 -1.17
CA ILE A 78 -7.20 9.06 0.00
C ILE A 78 -6.98 10.48 0.48
N TYR A 79 -8.05 11.24 0.59
CA TYR A 79 -8.04 12.53 1.26
C TYR A 79 -8.56 12.37 2.69
N ASP A 80 -7.67 12.62 3.66
CA ASP A 80 -8.02 12.68 5.08
C ASP A 80 -8.55 14.07 5.41
N VAL A 81 -9.85 14.14 5.71
CA VAL A 81 -10.55 15.37 6.02
C VAL A 81 -10.09 15.99 7.34
N ASN A 82 -9.72 15.15 8.32
CA ASN A 82 -9.35 15.60 9.65
C ASN A 82 -7.96 16.26 9.67
N HIS A 83 -7.06 15.77 8.83
CA HIS A 83 -5.68 16.25 8.75
C HIS A 83 -5.40 17.15 7.53
N ASP A 84 -6.40 17.37 6.66
CA ASP A 84 -6.27 18.11 5.39
C ASP A 84 -5.08 17.58 4.56
N ALA A 85 -4.97 16.24 4.46
CA ALA A 85 -3.85 15.55 3.86
C ALA A 85 -4.28 14.56 2.76
N TYR A 86 -3.41 14.38 1.77
CA TYR A 86 -3.58 13.36 0.74
C TYR A 86 -2.58 12.22 0.96
N HIS A 87 -3.06 11.00 0.75
CA HIS A 87 -2.27 9.77 0.75
C HIS A 87 -2.49 9.06 -0.58
N ASP A 88 -1.45 8.59 -1.21
CA ASP A 88 -1.55 7.91 -2.49
C ASP A 88 -0.69 6.64 -2.54
N ASN A 89 -1.01 5.76 -3.49
CA ASN A 89 -0.27 4.54 -3.74
C ASN A 89 0.60 4.59 -5.02
N TYR A 90 0.96 5.77 -5.49
CA TYR A 90 1.73 5.89 -6.74
C TYR A 90 3.07 5.16 -6.68
N LEU A 91 3.80 5.25 -5.57
CA LEU A 91 5.07 4.55 -5.42
C LEU A 91 4.91 3.03 -5.31
N ASP A 92 3.80 2.53 -4.77
CA ASP A 92 3.47 1.11 -4.77
C ASP A 92 3.40 0.57 -6.22
N ILE A 93 2.84 1.37 -7.13
CA ILE A 93 2.75 1.04 -8.54
C ILE A 93 4.09 1.24 -9.26
N LYS A 94 4.80 2.33 -8.97
CA LYS A 94 6.12 2.63 -9.54
C LYS A 94 7.12 1.52 -9.23
N TYR A 95 7.10 1.00 -8.03
CA TYR A 95 8.09 0.03 -7.55
C TYR A 95 7.59 -1.42 -7.55
N ALA A 96 6.35 -1.69 -7.97
CA ALA A 96 5.76 -3.03 -7.93
C ALA A 96 6.67 -4.11 -8.52
N HIS A 97 7.22 -3.88 -9.70
CA HIS A 97 8.11 -4.85 -10.35
C HIS A 97 9.40 -5.10 -9.56
N GLN A 98 10.01 -4.04 -9.02
CA GLN A 98 11.25 -4.17 -8.23
C GLN A 98 11.00 -4.89 -6.90
N VAL A 99 9.82 -4.68 -6.28
CA VAL A 99 9.39 -5.42 -5.09
C VAL A 99 9.17 -6.89 -5.43
N ASP A 100 8.49 -7.19 -6.53
CA ASP A 100 8.27 -8.57 -6.98
C ASP A 100 9.59 -9.29 -7.22
N GLU A 101 10.53 -8.70 -7.97
CA GLU A 101 11.87 -9.27 -8.22
C GLU A 101 12.65 -9.52 -6.92
N LEU A 102 12.57 -8.57 -5.97
CA LEU A 102 13.25 -8.67 -4.69
C LEU A 102 12.67 -9.80 -3.83
N ILE A 103 11.36 -9.89 -3.71
CA ILE A 103 10.66 -10.94 -2.94
C ILE A 103 10.88 -12.31 -3.59
N ASP A 104 10.79 -12.40 -4.92
CA ASP A 104 11.02 -13.64 -5.65
C ASP A 104 12.43 -14.16 -5.40
N SER A 105 13.46 -13.32 -5.58
CA SER A 105 14.84 -13.66 -5.31
C SER A 105 15.05 -14.09 -3.85
N MET A 106 14.45 -13.38 -2.90
CA MET A 106 14.54 -13.69 -1.48
C MET A 106 13.94 -15.06 -1.14
N LEU A 107 12.75 -15.34 -1.67
CA LEU A 107 12.06 -16.60 -1.40
C LEU A 107 12.78 -17.80 -2.06
N LEU A 108 13.32 -17.63 -3.27
CA LEU A 108 14.14 -18.65 -3.93
C LEU A 108 15.40 -19.02 -3.14
N GLU A 109 16.06 -18.04 -2.50
CA GLU A 109 17.20 -18.30 -1.62
C GLU A 109 16.83 -19.10 -0.37
N VAL A 110 15.60 -18.97 0.11
CA VAL A 110 15.09 -19.69 1.27
C VAL A 110 14.62 -21.10 0.92
N PHE A 111 13.79 -21.22 -0.13
CA PHE A 111 13.03 -22.44 -0.43
C PHE A 111 13.61 -23.30 -1.54
N GLU A 112 14.47 -22.75 -2.42
CA GLU A 112 15.09 -23.46 -3.57
C GLU A 112 14.10 -23.87 -4.67
N ASP A 113 12.80 -23.80 -4.40
CA ASP A 113 11.71 -24.04 -5.33
C ASP A 113 10.97 -22.73 -5.62
N ASP A 114 10.34 -22.63 -6.79
CA ASP A 114 9.62 -21.44 -7.25
C ASP A 114 8.32 -21.24 -6.44
N PRO A 115 8.31 -20.34 -5.44
CA PRO A 115 7.16 -20.14 -4.57
C PRO A 115 6.03 -19.42 -5.30
N TYR A 116 4.81 -19.55 -4.80
CA TYR A 116 3.70 -18.68 -5.17
C TYR A 116 3.38 -17.74 -4.02
N TYR A 117 3.36 -16.42 -4.24
CA TYR A 117 3.20 -15.45 -3.18
C TYR A 117 2.27 -14.30 -3.55
N PHE A 118 1.77 -13.65 -2.52
CA PHE A 118 1.01 -12.43 -2.58
C PHE A 118 1.69 -11.36 -1.73
N ILE A 119 1.73 -10.15 -2.25
CA ILE A 119 2.19 -8.98 -1.53
C ILE A 119 0.99 -8.07 -1.31
N HIS A 120 0.76 -7.71 -0.05
CA HIS A 120 -0.18 -6.66 0.31
C HIS A 120 0.57 -5.51 0.97
N TYR A 121 0.36 -4.30 0.46
CA TYR A 121 0.98 -3.11 1.00
C TYR A 121 0.09 -2.51 2.08
N GLU A 122 0.56 -2.48 3.32
CA GLU A 122 -0.15 -1.82 4.40
C GLU A 122 -0.17 -0.30 4.22
N GLY A 123 -1.25 0.34 4.62
CA GLY A 123 -1.37 1.80 4.68
C GLY A 123 -1.99 2.48 3.48
N ALA A 124 -2.21 1.79 2.35
CA ALA A 124 -2.90 2.39 1.20
C ALA A 124 -4.41 2.52 1.42
N ASP A 125 -4.99 1.75 2.32
CA ASP A 125 -6.44 1.66 2.44
C ASP A 125 -7.07 2.33 3.66
N HIS A 126 -6.43 2.41 4.83
CA HIS A 126 -7.15 2.84 6.04
C HIS A 126 -6.31 3.51 7.13
N SER A 127 -5.00 3.41 7.15
CA SER A 127 -4.20 4.00 8.21
C SER A 127 -3.72 5.39 7.83
N GLY A 128 -4.04 6.38 8.63
CA GLY A 128 -3.67 7.79 8.46
C GLY A 128 -2.16 8.10 8.51
N SER A 129 -1.32 7.18 8.09
CA SER A 129 0.05 7.47 7.76
C SER A 129 0.05 8.16 6.39
N ALA A 130 0.23 9.48 6.40
CA ALA A 130 0.54 10.23 5.20
C ALA A 130 1.60 9.46 4.42
N SER A 131 1.44 9.33 3.11
CA SER A 131 2.55 8.84 2.33
C SER A 131 3.71 9.80 2.60
N GLN A 132 4.64 9.36 3.42
CA GLN A 132 5.83 10.15 3.81
C GLN A 132 6.78 10.27 2.62
N TYR A 133 6.42 9.57 1.53
CA TYR A 133 7.24 9.47 0.33
C TYR A 133 7.02 10.64 -0.59
N ASP A 134 8.13 11.23 -1.04
CA ASP A 134 8.18 12.23 -2.10
C ASP A 134 8.45 11.56 -3.46
N ALA A 135 8.35 12.33 -4.54
CA ALA A 135 8.63 11.86 -5.89
C ALA A 135 10.06 11.31 -6.06
N ASP A 136 11.00 11.88 -5.31
CA ASP A 136 12.43 11.55 -5.36
C ASP A 136 12.81 10.37 -4.45
N THR A 137 11.85 9.80 -3.69
CA THR A 137 12.08 8.61 -2.86
C THR A 137 12.64 7.49 -3.72
N THR A 138 13.80 6.99 -3.36
CA THR A 138 14.46 5.86 -4.04
C THR A 138 13.77 4.54 -3.69
N PHE A 139 14.07 3.48 -4.46
CA PHE A 139 13.53 2.15 -4.17
C PHE A 139 13.99 1.64 -2.79
N GLU A 140 15.26 1.88 -2.45
CA GLU A 140 15.86 1.46 -1.17
C GLU A 140 15.19 2.15 0.02
N GLU A 141 14.91 3.45 -0.09
CA GLU A 141 14.17 4.21 0.94
C GLU A 141 12.74 3.71 1.04
N TYR A 142 12.07 3.52 -0.10
CA TYR A 142 10.71 3.02 -0.15
C TYR A 142 10.57 1.66 0.53
N ILE A 143 11.39 0.67 0.15
CA ILE A 143 11.28 -0.70 0.66
C ILE A 143 11.69 -0.84 2.13
N ALA A 144 12.56 0.06 2.61
CA ALA A 144 13.00 0.07 4.01
C ALA A 144 11.92 0.55 4.99
N GLU A 145 10.97 1.36 4.51
CA GLU A 145 9.92 1.97 5.32
C GLU A 145 8.52 1.42 5.00
N LYS A 146 8.34 0.84 3.79
CA LYS A 146 7.05 0.31 3.38
C LYS A 146 6.71 -0.96 4.13
N HIS A 147 5.59 -0.93 4.82
CA HIS A 147 5.05 -2.09 5.49
C HIS A 147 4.46 -3.06 4.47
N ILE A 148 5.02 -4.25 4.40
CA ILE A 148 4.59 -5.33 3.50
C ILE A 148 4.02 -6.47 4.33
N TYR A 149 2.84 -6.94 3.95
CA TYR A 149 2.34 -8.25 4.32
C TYR A 149 2.68 -9.23 3.19
N LEU A 150 3.42 -10.28 3.51
CA LEU A 150 3.83 -11.32 2.59
C LEU A 150 3.12 -12.63 2.95
N ALA A 151 2.30 -13.14 2.04
CA ALA A 151 1.74 -14.49 2.13
C ALA A 151 2.32 -15.36 1.01
N ALA A 152 2.78 -16.58 1.31
CA ALA A 152 3.34 -17.47 0.32
C ALA A 152 2.93 -18.94 0.53
N TYR A 153 2.76 -19.64 -0.59
CA TYR A 153 2.68 -21.10 -0.67
C TYR A 153 4.03 -21.63 -1.10
N VAL A 154 4.60 -22.52 -0.32
CA VAL A 154 5.98 -22.97 -0.48
C VAL A 154 6.09 -24.48 -0.33
N LYS A 155 7.10 -25.05 -0.98
CA LYS A 155 7.51 -26.44 -0.78
C LYS A 155 8.83 -26.43 -0.02
N SER A 156 8.95 -27.24 1.01
CA SER A 156 10.24 -27.41 1.69
C SER A 156 10.24 -28.60 2.62
N ASP A 157 11.33 -29.36 2.58
CA ASP A 157 11.66 -30.44 3.51
C ASP A 157 12.63 -29.97 4.64
N LYS A 158 12.99 -28.68 4.64
CA LYS A 158 13.86 -28.07 5.65
C LYS A 158 13.17 -28.02 7.01
N SER A 159 13.97 -28.01 8.07
CA SER A 159 13.44 -27.81 9.42
C SER A 159 12.90 -26.40 9.63
N ASN A 160 12.01 -26.26 10.61
CA ASN A 160 11.40 -24.99 10.97
C ASN A 160 12.47 -23.95 11.35
N GLU A 161 13.48 -24.33 12.11
CA GLU A 161 14.58 -23.46 12.54
C GLU A 161 15.43 -22.98 11.37
N GLU A 162 15.70 -23.86 10.39
CA GLU A 162 16.47 -23.49 9.21
C GLU A 162 15.74 -22.49 8.35
N ILE A 163 14.44 -22.71 8.10
CA ILE A 163 13.60 -21.79 7.32
C ILE A 163 13.51 -20.43 8.01
N GLU A 164 13.20 -20.42 9.30
CA GLU A 164 13.08 -19.18 10.07
C GLU A 164 14.39 -18.39 10.06
N SER A 165 15.53 -19.07 10.26
CA SER A 165 16.84 -18.44 10.26
C SER A 165 17.17 -17.81 8.90
N LYS A 166 16.99 -18.56 7.81
CA LYS A 166 17.25 -18.08 6.44
C LYS A 166 16.31 -16.93 6.05
N LEU A 167 15.02 -17.05 6.38
CA LEU A 167 14.04 -16.02 6.08
C LEU A 167 14.38 -14.70 6.78
N LYS A 168 14.71 -14.75 8.07
CA LYS A 168 15.15 -13.58 8.83
C LYS A 168 16.42 -12.97 8.24
N GLU A 169 17.41 -13.79 7.91
CA GLU A 169 18.64 -13.34 7.27
C GLU A 169 18.36 -12.59 5.96
N GLN A 170 17.55 -13.18 5.08
CA GLN A 170 17.24 -12.59 3.77
C GLN A 170 16.45 -11.29 3.87
N ILE A 171 15.45 -11.22 4.75
CA ILE A 171 14.68 -10.01 4.99
C ILE A 171 15.56 -8.86 5.51
N LEU A 172 16.42 -9.14 6.48
CA LEU A 172 17.34 -8.14 7.03
C LEU A 172 18.41 -7.71 6.03
N LYS A 173 18.98 -8.67 5.27
CA LYS A 173 19.97 -8.42 4.21
C LYS A 173 19.42 -7.49 3.13
N ASN A 174 18.18 -7.69 2.73
CA ASN A 174 17.52 -6.92 1.67
C ASN A 174 16.84 -5.64 2.19
N GLY A 175 16.89 -5.39 3.49
CA GLY A 175 16.33 -4.18 4.09
C GLY A 175 14.81 -4.06 4.03
N ILE A 176 14.09 -5.16 3.80
CA ILE A 176 12.64 -5.20 3.66
C ILE A 176 11.98 -5.06 5.03
N PHE A 177 10.87 -4.31 5.10
CA PHE A 177 10.03 -4.28 6.28
C PHE A 177 8.76 -5.13 6.07
N CYS A 178 8.85 -6.43 6.37
CA CYS A 178 7.68 -7.32 6.37
C CYS A 178 6.94 -7.21 7.72
N SER A 179 5.90 -6.41 7.77
CA SER A 179 5.06 -6.25 8.97
C SER A 179 4.41 -7.56 9.39
N TRP A 180 4.09 -8.40 8.41
CA TRP A 180 3.54 -9.73 8.61
C TRP A 180 3.99 -10.69 7.51
N ILE A 181 4.27 -11.94 7.92
CA ILE A 181 4.65 -13.03 7.01
C ILE A 181 3.81 -14.24 7.35
N ASP A 182 3.13 -14.80 6.36
CA ASP A 182 2.40 -16.06 6.44
C ASP A 182 2.91 -17.02 5.38
N LEU A 183 3.41 -18.17 5.78
CA LEU A 183 3.83 -19.23 4.87
C LEU A 183 2.95 -20.45 5.05
N SER A 184 2.39 -20.94 3.97
CA SER A 184 1.65 -22.19 3.90
C SER A 184 2.51 -23.24 3.18
N PHE A 185 2.82 -24.33 3.87
CA PHE A 185 3.64 -25.39 3.30
C PHE A 185 2.73 -26.43 2.66
N VAL A 186 2.93 -26.65 1.38
CA VAL A 186 2.14 -27.58 0.57
C VAL A 186 3.06 -28.55 -0.17
N GLU A 187 2.64 -29.82 -0.35
CA GLU A 187 3.45 -30.82 -1.04
C GLU A 187 3.56 -30.53 -2.53
N GLU A 188 2.44 -30.21 -3.15
CA GLU A 188 2.37 -29.91 -4.58
C GLU A 188 1.35 -28.83 -4.91
N PHE A 189 1.68 -27.95 -5.84
CA PHE A 189 0.74 -26.99 -6.44
C PHE A 189 1.15 -26.64 -7.87
N ASP A 190 0.16 -26.27 -8.68
CA ASP A 190 0.36 -25.72 -10.01
C ASP A 190 0.32 -24.19 -9.93
N LYS A 191 1.49 -23.55 -10.07
CA LYS A 191 1.65 -22.08 -9.94
C LYS A 191 0.74 -21.31 -10.89
N GLU A 192 0.49 -21.82 -12.11
CA GLU A 192 -0.37 -21.13 -13.08
C GLU A 192 -1.84 -21.09 -12.63
N ARG A 193 -2.26 -22.07 -11.85
CA ARG A 193 -3.62 -22.19 -11.30
C ARG A 193 -3.82 -21.49 -9.97
N MET A 194 -2.77 -21.06 -9.29
CA MET A 194 -2.86 -20.41 -7.97
C MET A 194 -3.60 -19.07 -7.99
N ASN A 195 -3.89 -18.49 -9.17
CA ASN A 195 -4.79 -17.33 -9.29
C ASN A 195 -6.27 -17.72 -9.16
N ASP A 196 -6.63 -19.03 -9.21
CA ASP A 196 -7.97 -19.53 -9.02
C ASP A 196 -8.22 -19.85 -7.54
N SER A 197 -9.09 -19.08 -6.88
CA SER A 197 -9.43 -19.29 -5.47
C SER A 197 -10.05 -20.67 -5.17
N SER A 198 -10.66 -21.32 -6.16
CA SER A 198 -11.19 -22.68 -6.03
C SER A 198 -10.06 -23.69 -5.99
N TYR A 199 -9.03 -23.50 -6.81
CA TYR A 199 -7.84 -24.34 -6.82
C TYR A 199 -7.02 -24.17 -5.52
N ILE A 200 -6.86 -22.96 -5.02
CA ILE A 200 -6.19 -22.72 -3.72
C ILE A 200 -6.90 -23.51 -2.61
N LYS A 201 -8.24 -23.46 -2.56
CA LYS A 201 -9.01 -24.24 -1.59
C LYS A 201 -8.83 -25.74 -1.75
N GLU A 202 -8.75 -26.22 -2.98
CA GLU A 202 -8.48 -27.63 -3.28
C GLU A 202 -7.11 -28.03 -2.75
N VAL A 203 -6.04 -27.29 -3.07
CA VAL A 203 -4.66 -27.54 -2.60
C VAL A 203 -4.63 -27.60 -1.07
N VAL A 204 -5.13 -26.58 -0.40
CA VAL A 204 -5.15 -26.51 1.07
C VAL A 204 -5.95 -27.65 1.70
N SER A 205 -7.07 -28.07 1.07
CA SER A 205 -7.92 -29.14 1.61
C SER A 205 -7.35 -30.55 1.42
N GLN A 206 -6.37 -30.73 0.55
CA GLN A 206 -5.71 -32.00 0.28
C GLN A 206 -4.53 -32.26 1.20
N GLU A 207 -4.02 -31.20 1.88
CA GLU A 207 -2.92 -31.34 2.84
C GLU A 207 -3.44 -31.90 4.17
N PRO A 208 -3.07 -33.12 4.56
CA PRO A 208 -3.57 -33.76 5.78
C PRO A 208 -3.04 -33.08 7.05
N GLU A 209 -1.87 -32.49 6.99
CA GLU A 209 -1.20 -31.77 8.08
C GLU A 209 -0.57 -30.51 7.49
N LEU A 210 -1.38 -29.44 7.35
CA LEU A 210 -0.92 -28.20 6.78
C LEU A 210 0.02 -27.49 7.77
N ARG A 211 1.30 -27.43 7.44
CA ARG A 211 2.29 -26.69 8.22
C ARG A 211 2.21 -25.20 7.87
N PHE A 212 2.08 -24.38 8.89
CA PHE A 212 2.07 -22.92 8.76
C PHE A 212 3.21 -22.26 9.54
N TYR A 213 3.73 -21.20 9.00
CA TYR A 213 4.58 -20.27 9.71
C TYR A 213 3.97 -18.87 9.64
N SER A 214 3.87 -18.21 10.79
CA SER A 214 3.43 -16.81 10.87
C SER A 214 4.42 -16.04 11.73
N ALA A 215 4.80 -14.86 11.28
CA ALA A 215 5.69 -13.97 12.01
C ALA A 215 5.34 -12.49 11.79
N LYS A 216 5.62 -11.68 12.82
CA LYS A 216 5.51 -10.22 12.76
C LYS A 216 6.88 -9.57 12.89
N MET A 217 7.06 -8.45 12.21
CA MET A 217 8.22 -7.60 12.39
C MET A 217 7.80 -6.29 13.05
N LYS A 218 8.56 -5.85 14.04
CA LYS A 218 8.41 -4.54 14.67
C LYS A 218 9.25 -3.47 13.95
N ASP A 219 8.99 -2.20 14.27
CA ASP A 219 9.65 -1.03 13.68
C ASP A 219 11.19 -1.08 13.74
N ASN A 220 11.75 -1.80 14.71
CA ASN A 220 13.20 -2.02 14.84
C ASN A 220 13.72 -3.20 14.02
N LYS A 221 12.92 -3.76 13.12
CA LYS A 221 13.21 -4.94 12.31
C LYS A 221 13.50 -6.20 13.14
N THR A 222 12.92 -6.30 14.32
CA THR A 222 12.98 -7.48 15.19
C THR A 222 11.74 -8.34 14.94
N PHE A 223 11.97 -9.62 14.67
CA PHE A 223 10.89 -10.60 14.56
C PHE A 223 10.27 -10.89 15.93
N THR A 224 8.95 -10.90 15.98
CA THR A 224 8.15 -11.23 17.16
C THR A 224 6.98 -12.09 16.74
N ASP A 225 6.39 -12.78 17.72
CA ASP A 225 5.21 -13.63 17.50
C ASP A 225 5.46 -14.65 16.36
N CYS A 226 6.67 -15.26 16.35
CA CYS A 226 6.99 -16.35 15.43
C CYS A 226 6.28 -17.61 15.90
N ASN A 227 5.32 -18.08 15.12
CA ASN A 227 4.50 -19.24 15.45
C ASN A 227 4.59 -20.28 14.30
N TRP A 228 4.76 -21.52 14.69
CA TRP A 228 4.59 -22.68 13.82
C TRP A 228 3.33 -23.42 14.25
N GLU A 229 2.51 -23.78 13.27
CA GLU A 229 1.33 -24.65 13.47
C GLU A 229 1.51 -25.88 12.57
N GLU A 230 1.34 -27.06 13.17
CA GLU A 230 1.39 -28.37 12.52
C GLU A 230 0.04 -29.07 12.58
#